data_232fa4ff4f908e2540e69741baec097a
#
_entry.id   232fa4ff4f908e2540e69741baec097a
#
_cell.length_a   1.000
_cell.length_b   1.000
_cell.length_c   1.000
_cell.angle_alpha   90.00
_cell.angle_beta   90.00
_cell.angle_gamma   90.00
#
_symmetry.space_group_name_H-M   'P 1'
#
loop_
_entity.id
_entity.type
_entity.pdbx_description
1 polymer ?
#
loop_
_entity_poly.entity_id
_entity_poly.type
_entity_poly.pdbx_seq_one_letter_code
_entity_poly.pdbx_strand_id
1 'polypeptide(L)'
;MKRIAFALMLAIAVMLPEAAAGQFRYAPVAGVNINNLKFKQDIVPVEHAIGFQAGVQGELMFPGIGFGIDFAVLYNMTGAKVDLGSRQIWASSGFGNENVAMHLIQIPLHLRFKWTRMNGLEDIIAPFVYGGPDFSIMAGHSGFKGNDGSGHPFKYAGGDLGLTAGGGFELFRHWQLSVQYTWGMTYLVKTRKLDNFSARNRQLSVRLAYMF
;
A
#
# COMPACT_ATOMS: atom_id res chain seq x y z
N MET A 1 -23.49 6.42 -12.00
CA MET A 1 -22.43 6.36 -10.98
C MET A 1 -21.09 6.90 -11.48
N LYS A 2 -20.53 6.48 -12.63
CA LYS A 2 -19.24 7.01 -13.16
C LYS A 2 -19.22 8.53 -13.40
N ARG A 3 -20.33 9.12 -13.89
CA ARG A 3 -20.46 10.57 -14.13
C ARG A 3 -20.52 11.40 -12.85
N ILE A 4 -21.08 10.85 -11.76
CA ILE A 4 -21.16 11.50 -10.44
C ILE A 4 -19.78 11.52 -9.77
N ALA A 5 -19.01 10.43 -9.87
CA ALA A 5 -17.66 10.36 -9.35
C ALA A 5 -16.71 11.34 -10.07
N PHE A 6 -16.85 11.48 -11.38
CA PHE A 6 -16.08 12.43 -12.17
C PHE A 6 -16.46 13.88 -11.85
N ALA A 7 -17.76 14.18 -11.68
CA ALA A 7 -18.25 15.50 -11.28
C ALA A 7 -17.80 15.86 -9.85
N LEU A 8 -17.74 14.87 -8.93
CA LEU A 8 -17.25 15.09 -7.57
C LEU A 8 -15.74 15.37 -7.56
N MET A 9 -14.93 14.66 -8.35
CA MET A 9 -13.50 14.96 -8.54
C MET A 9 -13.28 16.36 -9.12
N LEU A 10 -14.07 16.74 -10.11
CA LEU A 10 -13.98 18.06 -10.73
C LEU A 10 -14.40 19.17 -9.76
N ALA A 11 -15.44 18.94 -8.94
CA ALA A 11 -15.91 19.89 -7.92
C ALA A 11 -14.88 20.06 -6.80
N ILE A 12 -14.19 19.00 -6.37
CA ILE A 12 -13.09 19.06 -5.39
C ILE A 12 -11.91 19.88 -5.98
N ALA A 13 -11.59 19.69 -7.27
CA ALA A 13 -10.52 20.42 -7.93
C ALA A 13 -10.82 21.92 -8.08
N VAL A 14 -12.08 22.31 -8.21
CA VAL A 14 -12.51 23.71 -8.36
C VAL A 14 -12.68 24.43 -7.01
N MET A 15 -12.85 23.69 -5.91
CA MET A 15 -13.04 24.26 -4.57
C MET A 15 -11.74 24.56 -3.81
N LEU A 16 -10.57 24.46 -4.43
CA LEU A 16 -9.32 24.92 -3.85
C LEU A 16 -9.28 26.46 -4.00
N PRO A 17 -9.52 27.25 -2.94
CA PRO A 17 -9.44 28.70 -3.04
C PRO A 17 -8.00 29.10 -3.29
N GLU A 18 -7.75 29.95 -4.27
CA GLU A 18 -6.43 30.49 -4.65
C GLU A 18 -5.67 31.14 -3.46
N ALA A 19 -6.38 31.57 -2.42
CA ALA A 19 -5.82 32.17 -1.22
C ALA A 19 -5.27 31.14 -0.21
N ALA A 20 -5.63 29.86 -0.33
CA ALA A 20 -5.06 28.75 0.42
C ALA A 20 -4.16 27.89 -0.45
N ALA A 21 -3.51 28.47 -1.46
CA ALA A 21 -2.55 27.78 -2.29
C ALA A 21 -1.41 27.24 -1.42
N GLY A 22 -1.74 26.20 -0.69
CA GLY A 22 -0.78 25.26 -0.15
C GLY A 22 0.11 24.89 -1.33
N GLN A 23 1.39 24.76 -1.10
CA GLN A 23 2.32 24.36 -2.15
C GLN A 23 1.92 22.94 -2.57
N PHE A 24 1.13 22.85 -3.64
CA PHE A 24 0.83 21.57 -4.27
C PHE A 24 2.03 21.14 -5.10
N ARG A 25 2.52 19.96 -4.82
CA ARG A 25 3.59 19.34 -5.58
C ARG A 25 3.16 17.92 -5.97
N TYR A 26 3.67 17.43 -7.08
CA TYR A 26 3.43 16.07 -7.53
C TYR A 26 4.74 15.37 -7.87
N ALA A 27 4.71 14.04 -7.84
CA ALA A 27 5.90 13.21 -8.08
C ALA A 27 5.55 11.87 -8.69
N PRO A 28 6.29 11.37 -9.66
CA PRO A 28 6.40 9.94 -9.87
C PRO A 28 7.05 9.30 -8.64
N VAL A 29 6.57 8.12 -8.27
CA VAL A 29 7.08 7.36 -7.14
C VAL A 29 7.28 5.92 -7.52
N ALA A 30 8.38 5.34 -7.09
CA ALA A 30 8.67 3.92 -7.19
C ALA A 30 9.24 3.41 -5.87
N GLY A 31 9.04 2.13 -5.58
CA GLY A 31 9.53 1.54 -4.36
C GLY A 31 9.55 0.03 -4.38
N VAL A 32 10.25 -0.51 -3.41
CA VAL A 32 10.28 -1.95 -3.13
C VAL A 32 9.58 -2.22 -1.80
N ASN A 33 8.94 -3.35 -1.69
CA ASN A 33 8.22 -3.76 -0.50
C ASN A 33 8.55 -5.20 -0.11
N ILE A 34 8.61 -5.41 1.19
CA ILE A 34 8.67 -6.73 1.81
C ILE A 34 7.28 -6.98 2.39
N ASN A 35 6.64 -8.01 1.87
CA ASN A 35 5.27 -8.35 2.17
C ASN A 35 5.18 -9.61 3.00
N ASN A 36 4.18 -9.67 3.87
CA ASN A 36 3.84 -10.84 4.64
C ASN A 36 2.32 -10.93 4.79
N LEU A 37 1.80 -12.15 4.85
CA LEU A 37 0.41 -12.43 5.18
C LEU A 37 0.33 -12.92 6.62
N LYS A 38 -0.24 -12.11 7.51
CA LYS A 38 -0.50 -12.52 8.87
C LYS A 38 -1.86 -13.22 8.96
N PHE A 39 -1.82 -14.55 9.07
CA PHE A 39 -3.01 -15.35 9.30
C PHE A 39 -3.51 -15.20 10.74
N LYS A 40 -4.81 -15.41 10.94
CA LYS A 40 -5.43 -15.37 12.27
C LYS A 40 -4.95 -16.50 13.16
N GLN A 41 -4.55 -17.64 12.57
CA GLN A 41 -3.99 -18.80 13.27
C GLN A 41 -2.69 -19.21 12.58
N ASP A 42 -1.65 -19.45 13.34
CA ASP A 42 -0.33 -19.89 12.84
C ASP A 42 -0.36 -21.40 12.50
N ILE A 43 -1.16 -21.77 11.50
CA ILE A 43 -1.32 -23.17 11.09
C ILE A 43 -0.36 -23.54 9.95
N VAL A 44 0.04 -22.57 9.15
CA VAL A 44 0.88 -22.76 7.94
C VAL A 44 2.06 -21.79 7.98
N PRO A 45 3.29 -22.27 7.70
CA PRO A 45 4.45 -21.40 7.56
C PRO A 45 4.24 -20.39 6.43
N VAL A 46 4.53 -19.12 6.71
CA VAL A 46 4.45 -18.03 5.75
C VAL A 46 5.79 -17.32 5.69
N GLU A 47 6.36 -17.25 4.51
CA GLU A 47 7.59 -16.51 4.26
C GLU A 47 7.29 -15.17 3.60
N HIS A 48 8.22 -14.23 3.79
CA HIS A 48 8.14 -12.92 3.17
C HIS A 48 8.25 -13.02 1.65
N ALA A 49 7.49 -12.19 0.94
CA ALA A 49 7.65 -11.99 -0.49
C ALA A 49 8.09 -10.56 -0.79
N ILE A 50 9.02 -10.44 -1.71
CA ILE A 50 9.43 -9.13 -2.23
C ILE A 50 8.44 -8.73 -3.31
N GLY A 51 7.98 -7.49 -3.25
CA GLY A 51 7.14 -6.86 -4.25
C GLY A 51 7.69 -5.48 -4.63
N PHE A 52 6.95 -4.80 -5.49
CA PHE A 52 7.26 -3.44 -5.88
C PHE A 52 5.99 -2.60 -5.97
N GLN A 53 6.16 -1.30 -5.92
CA GLN A 53 5.10 -0.33 -6.11
C GLN A 53 5.59 0.81 -7.00
N ALA A 54 4.69 1.34 -7.85
CA ALA A 54 4.99 2.47 -8.70
C ALA A 54 3.71 3.25 -9.01
N GLY A 55 3.84 4.56 -9.19
CA GLY A 55 2.71 5.40 -9.52
C GLY A 55 3.00 6.89 -9.41
N VAL A 56 1.98 7.66 -9.04
CA VAL A 56 2.05 9.11 -8.89
C VAL A 56 1.53 9.49 -7.51
N GLN A 57 2.23 10.38 -6.83
CA GLN A 57 1.80 11.00 -5.58
C GLN A 57 1.64 12.51 -5.71
N GLY A 58 0.75 13.07 -4.91
CA GLY A 58 0.58 14.50 -4.69
C GLY A 58 0.81 14.83 -3.23
N GLU A 59 1.43 15.97 -2.99
CA GLU A 59 1.68 16.56 -1.67
C GLU A 59 1.05 17.95 -1.64
N LEU A 60 0.18 18.19 -0.68
CA LEU A 60 -0.41 19.50 -0.42
C LEU A 60 0.03 19.97 0.97
N MET A 61 0.97 20.92 1.02
CA MET A 61 1.47 21.49 2.28
C MET A 61 0.71 22.76 2.66
N PHE A 62 0.29 22.86 3.91
CA PHE A 62 -0.32 24.07 4.44
C PHE A 62 0.74 25.11 4.82
N PRO A 63 0.59 26.37 4.40
CA PRO A 63 1.59 27.40 4.66
C PRO A 63 1.86 27.60 6.14
N GLY A 64 3.13 27.69 6.50
CA GLY A 64 3.59 28.16 7.80
C GLY A 64 3.59 27.17 8.95
N ILE A 65 2.91 26.01 8.85
CA ILE A 65 2.79 25.08 9.98
C ILE A 65 3.50 23.72 9.79
N GLY A 66 4.00 23.45 8.57
CA GLY A 66 4.70 22.20 8.26
C GLY A 66 3.77 20.98 8.15
N PHE A 67 2.47 21.13 8.28
CA PHE A 67 1.48 20.08 8.05
C PHE A 67 1.02 20.06 6.59
N GLY A 68 0.61 18.89 6.14
CA GLY A 68 0.11 18.68 4.79
C GLY A 68 -0.67 17.39 4.66
N ILE A 69 -1.14 17.15 3.46
CA ILE A 69 -1.85 15.94 3.07
C ILE A 69 -1.13 15.32 1.88
N ASP A 70 -0.87 14.03 1.97
CA ASP A 70 -0.37 13.23 0.88
C ASP A 70 -1.48 12.35 0.33
N PHE A 71 -1.54 12.23 -0.98
CA PHE A 71 -2.38 11.26 -1.66
C PHE A 71 -1.62 10.68 -2.86
N ALA A 72 -1.96 9.47 -3.25
CA ALA A 72 -1.33 8.85 -4.40
C ALA A 72 -2.27 7.88 -5.09
N VAL A 73 -1.89 7.49 -6.31
CA VAL A 73 -2.42 6.33 -7.00
C VAL A 73 -1.24 5.47 -7.38
N LEU A 74 -1.17 4.27 -6.79
CA LEU A 74 -0.05 3.37 -6.91
C LEU A 74 -0.52 2.01 -7.40
N TYR A 75 0.20 1.46 -8.35
CA TYR A 75 0.20 0.02 -8.54
C TYR A 75 1.09 -0.60 -7.47
N ASN A 76 0.58 -1.60 -6.76
CA ASN A 76 1.28 -2.27 -5.68
C ASN A 76 1.18 -3.79 -5.85
N MET A 77 2.32 -4.45 -6.04
CA MET A 77 2.43 -5.90 -6.03
C MET A 77 2.76 -6.35 -4.61
N THR A 78 1.85 -7.12 -4.02
CA THR A 78 2.00 -7.67 -2.67
C THR A 78 1.80 -9.19 -2.68
N GLY A 79 2.15 -9.86 -1.60
CA GLY A 79 1.95 -11.29 -1.50
C GLY A 79 2.75 -11.95 -0.38
N ALA A 80 2.80 -13.27 -0.44
CA ALA A 80 3.61 -14.09 0.46
C ALA A 80 3.88 -15.46 -0.18
N LYS A 81 4.90 -16.14 0.30
CA LYS A 81 5.10 -17.57 0.05
C LYS A 81 4.44 -18.36 1.16
N VAL A 82 3.58 -19.31 0.81
CA VAL A 82 2.80 -20.10 1.76
C VAL A 82 3.08 -21.57 1.53
N ASP A 83 3.56 -22.27 2.56
CA ASP A 83 3.77 -23.72 2.51
C ASP A 83 2.49 -24.45 2.90
N LEU A 84 1.64 -24.75 1.91
CA LEU A 84 0.43 -25.54 2.08
C LEU A 84 0.72 -27.03 2.21
N GLY A 85 1.87 -27.49 1.69
CA GLY A 85 2.29 -28.91 1.74
C GLY A 85 2.57 -29.42 3.16
N SER A 86 2.81 -28.52 4.10
CA SER A 86 3.00 -28.87 5.52
C SER A 86 1.73 -29.42 6.18
N ARG A 87 0.55 -29.32 5.54
CA ARG A 87 -0.72 -29.83 6.08
C ARG A 87 -1.40 -30.79 5.13
N GLN A 88 -1.74 -31.96 5.64
CA GLN A 88 -2.34 -33.06 4.87
C GLN A 88 -3.60 -32.67 4.12
N ILE A 89 -4.41 -31.75 4.67
CA ILE A 89 -5.65 -31.27 4.03
C ILE A 89 -5.43 -30.58 2.67
N TRP A 90 -4.26 -29.99 2.46
CA TRP A 90 -3.88 -29.38 1.19
C TRP A 90 -2.88 -30.22 0.42
N ALA A 91 -1.96 -30.91 1.11
CA ALA A 91 -1.00 -31.79 0.49
C ALA A 91 -1.67 -32.94 -0.28
N SER A 92 -2.75 -33.51 0.25
CA SER A 92 -3.55 -34.55 -0.42
C SER A 92 -4.25 -34.02 -1.71
N SER A 93 -4.46 -32.72 -1.82
CA SER A 93 -5.02 -32.06 -3.00
C SER A 93 -3.93 -31.55 -3.96
N GLY A 94 -2.65 -31.91 -3.74
CA GLY A 94 -1.53 -31.56 -4.61
C GLY A 94 -1.00 -30.14 -4.45
N PHE A 95 -1.34 -29.44 -3.35
CA PHE A 95 -0.73 -28.15 -3.01
C PHE A 95 0.60 -28.34 -2.28
N GLY A 96 1.58 -27.50 -2.60
CA GLY A 96 2.92 -27.47 -1.99
C GLY A 96 3.29 -26.08 -1.53
N ASN A 97 4.52 -25.68 -1.84
CA ASN A 97 4.99 -24.32 -1.65
C ASN A 97 4.44 -23.41 -2.73
N GLU A 98 3.53 -22.51 -2.36
CA GLU A 98 2.81 -21.66 -3.31
C GLU A 98 3.14 -20.18 -3.11
N ASN A 99 3.41 -19.51 -4.23
CA ASN A 99 3.59 -18.06 -4.23
C ASN A 99 2.24 -17.39 -4.43
N VAL A 100 1.76 -16.70 -3.39
CA VAL A 100 0.58 -15.85 -3.47
C VAL A 100 1.03 -14.47 -3.90
N ALA A 101 0.73 -14.07 -5.13
CA ALA A 101 0.98 -12.73 -5.63
C ALA A 101 -0.36 -12.04 -5.91
N MET A 102 -0.49 -10.81 -5.45
CA MET A 102 -1.68 -9.97 -5.61
C MET A 102 -1.27 -8.62 -6.16
N HIS A 103 -2.04 -8.15 -7.12
CA HIS A 103 -1.85 -6.87 -7.78
C HIS A 103 -2.95 -5.92 -7.32
N LEU A 104 -2.56 -4.84 -6.67
CA LEU A 104 -3.48 -3.88 -6.08
C LEU A 104 -3.29 -2.51 -6.72
N ILE A 105 -4.38 -1.79 -6.90
CA ILE A 105 -4.36 -0.33 -7.07
C ILE A 105 -4.57 0.26 -5.68
N GLN A 106 -3.55 0.93 -5.16
CA GLN A 106 -3.51 1.51 -3.82
C GLN A 106 -3.73 3.02 -3.91
N ILE A 107 -4.60 3.54 -3.05
CA ILE A 107 -4.95 4.95 -2.93
C ILE A 107 -4.76 5.37 -1.48
N PRO A 108 -3.53 5.73 -1.08
CA PRO A 108 -3.23 6.25 0.24
C PRO A 108 -3.76 7.68 0.41
N LEU A 109 -4.19 8.00 1.62
CA LEU A 109 -4.51 9.35 2.06
C LEU A 109 -3.88 9.56 3.43
N HIS A 110 -2.78 10.29 3.48
CA HIS A 110 -1.99 10.45 4.68
C HIS A 110 -1.93 11.90 5.15
N LEU A 111 -1.95 12.10 6.44
CA LEU A 111 -1.55 13.34 7.06
C LEU A 111 -0.02 13.35 7.14
N ARG A 112 0.60 14.44 6.70
CA ARG A 112 2.05 14.63 6.70
C ARG A 112 2.45 15.76 7.64
N PHE A 113 3.58 15.58 8.30
CA PHE A 113 4.32 16.66 8.95
C PHE A 113 5.74 16.69 8.42
N LYS A 114 6.17 17.86 7.90
CA LYS A 114 7.50 18.13 7.38
C LYS A 114 8.13 19.26 8.18
N TRP A 115 9.38 19.07 8.61
CA TRP A 115 10.15 20.13 9.25
C TRP A 115 10.61 21.13 8.20
N THR A 116 10.00 22.32 8.22
CA THR A 116 10.26 23.39 7.23
C THR A 116 10.91 24.64 7.83
N ARG A 117 11.32 24.57 9.11
CA ARG A 117 11.94 25.68 9.83
C ARG A 117 13.23 25.22 10.49
N MET A 118 14.28 25.05 9.67
CA MET A 118 15.57 24.54 10.10
C MET A 118 16.71 25.50 9.73
N ASN A 119 16.42 26.83 9.69
CA ASN A 119 17.40 27.87 9.36
C ASN A 119 18.08 27.69 7.99
N GLY A 120 17.33 27.23 6.98
CA GLY A 120 17.83 27.00 5.63
C GLY A 120 18.38 25.57 5.39
N LEU A 121 18.48 24.74 6.44
CA LEU A 121 18.88 23.34 6.27
C LEU A 121 17.80 22.53 5.54
N GLU A 122 16.54 22.94 5.64
CA GLU A 122 15.39 22.37 4.93
C GLU A 122 15.53 22.38 3.41
N ASP A 123 16.38 23.24 2.86
CA ASP A 123 16.66 23.30 1.42
C ASP A 123 17.55 22.14 0.96
N ILE A 124 18.36 21.61 1.88
CA ILE A 124 19.28 20.49 1.62
C ILE A 124 18.61 19.20 2.08
N ILE A 125 18.08 19.18 3.30
CA ILE A 125 17.45 18.01 3.90
C ILE A 125 16.27 18.43 4.77
N ALA A 126 15.06 17.96 4.45
CA ALA A 126 13.86 18.17 5.25
C ALA A 126 13.29 16.83 5.69
N PRO A 127 13.39 16.47 6.97
CA PRO A 127 12.75 15.26 7.49
C PRO A 127 11.24 15.42 7.49
N PHE A 128 10.52 14.32 7.27
CA PHE A 128 9.08 14.27 7.34
C PHE A 128 8.58 12.95 7.91
N VAL A 129 7.41 13.00 8.51
CA VAL A 129 6.65 11.82 8.94
C VAL A 129 5.23 11.92 8.39
N TYR A 130 4.59 10.79 8.19
CA TYR A 130 3.22 10.74 7.70
C TYR A 130 2.51 9.48 8.19
N GLY A 131 1.19 9.53 8.14
CA GLY A 131 0.36 8.37 8.46
C GLY A 131 -1.09 8.61 8.12
N GLY A 132 -1.81 7.52 7.89
CA GLY A 132 -3.22 7.56 7.53
C GLY A 132 -3.73 6.29 6.88
N PRO A 133 -4.98 6.30 6.40
CA PRO A 133 -5.58 5.16 5.74
C PRO A 133 -5.03 4.93 4.33
N ASP A 134 -4.97 3.65 3.97
CA ASP A 134 -4.66 3.15 2.64
C ASP A 134 -5.84 2.34 2.11
N PHE A 135 -6.40 2.77 0.99
CA PHE A 135 -7.45 2.06 0.28
C PHE A 135 -6.83 1.29 -0.86
N SER A 136 -7.11 -0.01 -0.97
CA SER A 136 -6.60 -0.86 -2.04
C SER A 136 -7.72 -1.58 -2.74
N ILE A 137 -7.64 -1.64 -4.07
CA ILE A 137 -8.58 -2.37 -4.93
C ILE A 137 -7.80 -3.49 -5.61
N MET A 138 -8.34 -4.72 -5.57
CA MET A 138 -7.73 -5.88 -6.22
C MET A 138 -7.86 -5.74 -7.74
N ALA A 139 -6.74 -5.61 -8.44
CA ALA A 139 -6.68 -5.59 -9.90
C ALA A 139 -6.45 -7.00 -10.47
N GLY A 140 -5.78 -7.87 -9.72
CA GLY A 140 -5.50 -9.26 -10.12
C GLY A 140 -4.82 -10.05 -9.02
N HIS A 141 -4.73 -11.36 -9.20
CA HIS A 141 -4.02 -12.25 -8.29
C HIS A 141 -3.48 -13.46 -9.04
N SER A 142 -2.42 -14.09 -8.50
CA SER A 142 -1.95 -15.37 -9.02
C SER A 142 -3.00 -16.45 -8.79
N GLY A 143 -3.18 -17.29 -9.81
CA GLY A 143 -4.08 -18.43 -9.73
C GLY A 143 -3.26 -19.73 -9.73
N PHE A 144 -3.50 -20.59 -8.77
CA PHE A 144 -3.02 -21.98 -8.79
C PHE A 144 -4.15 -22.92 -8.40
N LYS A 145 -4.07 -24.15 -8.92
CA LYS A 145 -5.07 -25.18 -8.71
C LYS A 145 -4.38 -26.42 -8.17
N GLY A 146 -5.05 -27.13 -7.29
CA GLY A 146 -4.61 -28.46 -6.88
C GLY A 146 -4.69 -29.47 -8.04
N ASN A 147 -3.91 -30.53 -7.96
CA ASN A 147 -3.87 -31.60 -8.95
C ASN A 147 -5.22 -32.37 -9.05
N ASP A 148 -6.03 -32.32 -8.01
CA ASP A 148 -7.36 -32.94 -7.95
C ASP A 148 -8.47 -32.08 -8.59
N GLY A 149 -8.13 -30.94 -9.17
CA GLY A 149 -9.10 -30.01 -9.72
C GLY A 149 -9.95 -29.27 -8.69
N SER A 150 -9.60 -29.35 -7.40
CA SER A 150 -10.36 -28.75 -6.29
C SER A 150 -10.42 -27.20 -6.32
N GLY A 151 -9.79 -26.58 -7.31
CA GLY A 151 -9.76 -25.12 -7.49
C GLY A 151 -8.77 -24.43 -6.57
N HIS A 152 -8.88 -23.09 -6.49
CA HIS A 152 -7.97 -22.29 -5.68
C HIS A 152 -8.19 -22.50 -4.18
N PRO A 153 -7.12 -22.67 -3.37
CA PRO A 153 -7.22 -22.83 -1.92
C PRO A 153 -7.67 -21.53 -1.23
N PHE A 154 -7.48 -20.38 -1.88
CA PHE A 154 -7.79 -19.06 -1.35
C PHE A 154 -8.95 -18.39 -2.10
N LYS A 155 -9.72 -17.61 -1.34
CA LYS A 155 -10.67 -16.61 -1.86
C LYS A 155 -10.11 -15.23 -1.53
N TYR A 156 -9.92 -14.42 -2.57
CA TYR A 156 -9.40 -13.07 -2.44
C TYR A 156 -10.54 -12.06 -2.27
N ALA A 157 -10.34 -11.08 -1.42
CA ALA A 157 -11.24 -9.94 -1.30
C ALA A 157 -11.03 -8.98 -2.48
N GLY A 158 -12.07 -8.27 -2.89
CA GLY A 158 -11.99 -7.28 -3.96
C GLY A 158 -11.21 -6.00 -3.59
N GLY A 159 -10.87 -5.84 -2.32
CA GLY A 159 -10.10 -4.70 -1.82
C GLY A 159 -9.66 -4.89 -0.38
N ASP A 160 -8.80 -3.99 0.06
CA ASP A 160 -8.25 -3.94 1.42
C ASP A 160 -8.27 -2.50 1.94
N LEU A 161 -8.47 -2.38 3.25
CA LEU A 161 -8.25 -1.15 4.01
C LEU A 161 -7.05 -1.37 4.91
N GLY A 162 -6.04 -0.53 4.78
CA GLY A 162 -4.85 -0.51 5.61
C GLY A 162 -4.73 0.78 6.41
N LEU A 163 -3.84 0.76 7.39
CA LEU A 163 -3.31 1.92 8.07
C LEU A 163 -1.81 1.96 7.86
N THR A 164 -1.29 3.11 7.43
CA THR A 164 0.14 3.30 7.18
C THR A 164 0.71 4.33 8.12
N ALA A 165 1.92 4.08 8.59
CA ALA A 165 2.79 5.07 9.19
C ALA A 165 4.18 4.98 8.57
N GLY A 166 4.80 6.13 8.36
CA GLY A 166 6.11 6.20 7.73
C GLY A 166 6.80 7.53 7.97
N GLY A 167 8.01 7.61 7.45
CA GLY A 167 8.80 8.83 7.49
C GLY A 167 9.96 8.76 6.52
N GLY A 168 10.61 9.88 6.32
CA GLY A 168 11.70 9.97 5.38
C GLY A 168 12.35 11.34 5.37
N PHE A 169 13.11 11.55 4.33
CA PHE A 169 13.82 12.80 4.09
C PHE A 169 13.56 13.29 2.67
N GLU A 170 13.33 14.57 2.53
CA GLU A 170 13.37 15.27 1.27
C GLU A 170 14.77 15.88 1.12
N LEU A 171 15.41 15.61 -0.01
CA LEU A 171 16.75 16.08 -0.33
C LEU A 171 16.67 17.06 -1.49
N PHE A 172 17.36 18.20 -1.34
CA PHE A 172 17.44 19.24 -2.37
C PHE A 172 16.09 19.68 -2.91
N ARG A 173 15.04 19.66 -2.06
CA ARG A 173 13.66 20.02 -2.39
C ARG A 173 12.97 19.14 -3.47
N HIS A 174 13.67 18.14 -4.02
CA HIS A 174 13.14 17.31 -5.12
C HIS A 174 13.06 15.82 -4.79
N TRP A 175 14.08 15.25 -4.16
CA TRP A 175 14.14 13.82 -3.92
C TRP A 175 13.55 13.47 -2.56
N GLN A 176 12.56 12.61 -2.53
CA GLN A 176 12.01 12.07 -1.29
C GLN A 176 12.35 10.59 -1.17
N LEU A 177 13.10 10.23 -0.14
CA LEU A 177 13.32 8.85 0.28
C LEU A 177 12.53 8.59 1.54
N SER A 178 11.69 7.56 1.54
CA SER A 178 10.83 7.23 2.68
C SER A 178 10.76 5.74 2.96
N VAL A 179 10.55 5.43 4.24
CA VAL A 179 10.26 4.09 4.74
C VAL A 179 8.90 4.12 5.41
N GLN A 180 8.06 3.15 5.12
CA GLN A 180 6.72 3.05 5.69
C GLN A 180 6.37 1.62 6.04
N TYR A 181 5.51 1.49 7.03
CA TYR A 181 4.89 0.21 7.39
C TYR A 181 3.37 0.31 7.28
N THR A 182 2.77 -0.65 6.59
CA THR A 182 1.32 -0.74 6.38
C THR A 182 0.74 -1.94 7.11
N TRP A 183 -0.26 -1.67 7.95
CA TRP A 183 -1.08 -2.66 8.64
C TRP A 183 -2.40 -2.85 7.90
N GLY A 184 -2.59 -3.98 7.21
CA GLY A 184 -3.90 -4.36 6.69
C GLY A 184 -4.90 -4.52 7.84
N MET A 185 -5.99 -3.79 7.76
CA MET A 185 -7.08 -3.80 8.76
C MET A 185 -8.14 -4.84 8.39
N THR A 186 -8.37 -5.05 7.10
CA THR A 186 -9.32 -6.03 6.58
C THR A 186 -8.64 -7.34 6.20
N TYR A 187 -9.43 -8.37 5.94
CA TYR A 187 -8.92 -9.67 5.50
C TYR A 187 -8.87 -9.71 3.98
N LEU A 188 -7.65 -9.65 3.43
CA LEU A 188 -7.42 -9.67 1.99
C LEU A 188 -7.55 -11.09 1.41
N VAL A 189 -7.19 -12.10 2.21
CA VAL A 189 -7.21 -13.51 1.81
C VAL A 189 -8.01 -14.33 2.82
N LYS A 190 -8.87 -15.23 2.31
CA LYS A 190 -9.64 -16.21 3.10
C LYS A 190 -9.42 -17.58 2.50
N THR A 191 -9.29 -18.63 3.31
CA THR A 191 -9.25 -20.00 2.79
C THR A 191 -10.66 -20.53 2.54
N ARG A 192 -10.77 -21.46 1.59
CA ARG A 192 -12.06 -22.10 1.27
C ARG A 192 -12.31 -23.34 2.12
N LYS A 193 -11.25 -24.01 2.60
CA LYS A 193 -11.35 -25.31 3.29
C LYS A 193 -11.42 -25.21 4.81
N LEU A 194 -11.06 -24.07 5.39
CA LEU A 194 -11.05 -23.85 6.85
C LEU A 194 -11.77 -22.53 7.19
N ASP A 195 -12.77 -22.63 8.05
CA ASP A 195 -13.41 -21.46 8.63
C ASP A 195 -12.41 -20.73 9.56
N ASN A 196 -12.45 -19.41 9.58
CA ASN A 196 -11.56 -18.55 10.38
C ASN A 196 -10.08 -18.50 9.98
N PHE A 197 -9.65 -19.13 8.90
CA PHE A 197 -8.28 -19.00 8.38
C PHE A 197 -8.20 -17.88 7.37
N SER A 198 -8.15 -16.65 7.87
CA SER A 198 -8.09 -15.42 7.07
C SER A 198 -6.78 -14.69 7.34
N ALA A 199 -6.25 -14.01 6.33
CA ALA A 199 -4.99 -13.29 6.42
C ALA A 199 -5.16 -11.80 6.15
N ARG A 200 -4.41 -11.00 6.89
CA ARG A 200 -4.23 -9.56 6.72
C ARG A 200 -2.88 -9.28 6.08
N ASN A 201 -2.83 -8.27 5.23
CA ASN A 201 -1.58 -7.82 4.65
C ASN A 201 -0.71 -7.09 5.69
N ARG A 202 0.61 -7.32 5.61
CA ARG A 202 1.64 -6.62 6.36
C ARG A 202 2.74 -6.26 5.38
N GLN A 203 3.07 -4.98 5.27
CA GLN A 203 4.00 -4.51 4.25
C GLN A 203 4.95 -3.47 4.83
N LEU A 204 6.25 -3.73 4.67
CA LEU A 204 7.31 -2.75 4.85
C LEU A 204 7.74 -2.28 3.48
N SER A 205 7.79 -0.97 3.25
CA SER A 205 8.14 -0.41 1.95
C SER A 205 9.21 0.66 2.06
N VAL A 206 10.09 0.69 1.07
CA VAL A 206 11.04 1.79 0.85
C VAL A 206 10.68 2.44 -0.48
N ARG A 207 10.47 3.75 -0.49
CA ARG A 207 10.00 4.51 -1.65
C ARG A 207 10.95 5.66 -1.98
N LEU A 208 11.11 5.89 -3.26
CA LEU A 208 11.79 7.04 -3.83
C LEU A 208 10.81 7.81 -4.71
N ALA A 209 10.73 9.11 -4.54
CA ALA A 209 9.91 10.01 -5.37
C ALA A 209 10.72 11.23 -5.80
N TYR A 210 10.36 11.79 -6.97
CA TYR A 210 10.94 13.03 -7.47
C TYR A 210 9.87 14.09 -7.58
N MET A 211 9.95 15.12 -6.73
CA MET A 211 8.95 16.19 -6.61
C MET A 211 9.20 17.30 -7.65
N PHE A 212 8.11 17.70 -8.32
CA PHE A 212 8.06 18.83 -9.26
C PHE A 212 7.40 20.05 -8.64
#